data_f316f8c290722a1843ec9311cda644a4
#
_entry.id   f316f8c290722a1843ec9311cda644a4
#
_cell.length_a   1.000
_cell.length_b   1.000
_cell.length_c   1.000
_cell.angle_alpha   90.00
_cell.angle_beta   90.00
_cell.angle_gamma   90.00
#
_symmetry.space_group_name_H-M   'P 1'
#
loop_
_entity.id
_entity.type
_entity.pdbx_description
1 polymer ?
#
loop_
_entity_poly.entity_id
_entity_poly.type
_entity_poly.pdbx_seq_one_letter_code
_entity_poly.pdbx_strand_id
1 'polypeptide(L)'
;MSVLEIKDLHVEIEGKEILKGVNLTLQTGQIAAIMGPNGTGKSTLSAAIMGNPSYEVTKGEILFDGVNILELEVDERARMGLFLAMQYPSEIPGITNAEFLRAAMNAGKEEDEKIAVLPFIKKLDEKMALLNMKEEMAERYLNEGFSGGEKKRNEILQLLMIE
;
A
#
# COMPACT_ATOMS: atom_id res chain seq x y z
N MET A 1 -17.04 -8.95 4.51
CA MET A 1 -16.99 -8.15 3.26
C MET A 1 -16.52 -6.77 3.66
N SER A 2 -15.33 -6.36 3.21
CA SER A 2 -14.79 -5.06 3.59
C SER A 2 -15.34 -3.95 2.71
N VAL A 3 -15.55 -2.77 3.30
CA VAL A 3 -16.10 -1.58 2.65
C VAL A 3 -15.21 -0.38 2.96
N LEU A 4 -14.80 0.34 1.90
CA LEU A 4 -14.18 1.65 2.02
C LEU A 4 -15.22 2.71 1.64
N GLU A 5 -15.50 3.62 2.55
CA GLU A 5 -16.42 4.74 2.34
C GLU A 5 -15.68 6.08 2.51
N ILE A 6 -15.78 6.95 1.53
CA ILE A 6 -15.26 8.31 1.58
C ILE A 6 -16.45 9.24 1.50
N LYS A 7 -16.57 10.16 2.45
CA LYS A 7 -17.70 11.07 2.57
C LYS A 7 -17.23 12.54 2.66
N ASP A 8 -17.64 13.33 1.70
CA ASP A 8 -17.38 14.77 1.62
C ASP A 8 -15.91 15.14 1.91
N LEU A 9 -14.98 14.39 1.29
CA LEU A 9 -13.55 14.50 1.57
C LEU A 9 -12.95 15.74 0.92
N HIS A 10 -12.37 16.61 1.73
CA HIS A 10 -11.59 17.79 1.32
C HIS A 10 -10.14 17.61 1.74
N VAL A 11 -9.22 17.87 0.82
CA VAL A 11 -7.77 17.71 1.06
C VAL A 11 -7.02 18.91 0.52
N GLU A 12 -6.09 19.41 1.30
CA GLU A 12 -5.18 20.50 0.96
C GLU A 12 -3.73 20.04 0.88
N ILE A 13 -2.96 20.74 0.05
CA ILE A 13 -1.51 20.63 -0.04
C ILE A 13 -0.97 22.07 0.01
N GLU A 14 -0.11 22.36 0.99
CA GLU A 14 0.47 23.71 1.17
C GLU A 14 -0.58 24.83 1.17
N GLY A 15 -1.72 24.60 1.83
CA GLY A 15 -2.82 25.55 1.91
C GLY A 15 -3.66 25.70 0.64
N LYS A 16 -3.44 24.85 -0.36
CA LYS A 16 -4.27 24.83 -1.58
C LYS A 16 -5.18 23.61 -1.59
N GLU A 17 -6.47 23.86 -1.64
CA GLU A 17 -7.48 22.79 -1.73
C GLU A 17 -7.41 22.08 -3.08
N ILE A 18 -7.19 20.77 -3.05
CA ILE A 18 -7.10 19.90 -4.22
C ILE A 18 -8.34 19.01 -4.35
N LEU A 19 -8.78 18.37 -3.26
CA LEU A 19 -10.04 17.62 -3.23
C LEU A 19 -11.13 18.47 -2.60
N LYS A 20 -12.30 18.49 -3.24
CA LYS A 20 -13.40 19.40 -2.92
C LYS A 20 -14.72 18.66 -2.74
N GLY A 21 -14.80 17.86 -1.69
CA GLY A 21 -16.01 17.09 -1.36
C GLY A 21 -16.14 15.79 -2.15
N VAL A 22 -15.09 14.95 -2.16
CA VAL A 22 -15.10 13.66 -2.83
C VAL A 22 -15.93 12.65 -2.05
N ASN A 23 -16.82 11.94 -2.78
CA ASN A 23 -17.60 10.83 -2.24
C ASN A 23 -17.33 9.58 -3.06
N LEU A 24 -17.03 8.47 -2.39
CA LEU A 24 -16.73 7.18 -3.03
C LEU A 24 -17.07 6.05 -2.07
N THR A 25 -17.69 4.99 -2.57
CA THR A 25 -17.88 3.74 -1.82
C THR A 25 -17.36 2.58 -2.65
N LEU A 26 -16.51 1.76 -2.06
CA LEU A 26 -15.94 0.54 -2.65
C LEU A 26 -16.19 -0.64 -1.73
N GLN A 27 -16.51 -1.78 -2.31
CA GLN A 27 -16.74 -3.03 -1.58
C GLN A 27 -15.81 -4.13 -2.08
N THR A 28 -15.56 -5.11 -1.24
CA THR A 28 -14.79 -6.31 -1.60
C THR A 28 -15.27 -6.89 -2.94
N GLY A 29 -14.31 -7.20 -3.82
CA GLY A 29 -14.57 -7.74 -5.15
C GLY A 29 -14.89 -6.69 -6.23
N GLN A 30 -15.00 -5.41 -5.88
CA GLN A 30 -15.18 -4.33 -6.85
C GLN A 30 -13.83 -3.82 -7.36
N ILE A 31 -13.79 -3.46 -8.63
CA ILE A 31 -12.69 -2.70 -9.25
C ILE A 31 -13.27 -1.37 -9.70
N ALA A 32 -12.74 -0.28 -9.15
CA ALA A 32 -13.11 1.08 -9.55
C ALA A 32 -11.94 1.77 -10.25
N ALA A 33 -12.22 2.40 -11.39
CA ALA A 33 -11.25 3.23 -12.10
C ALA A 33 -11.53 4.71 -11.81
N ILE A 34 -10.55 5.39 -11.21
CA ILE A 34 -10.61 6.84 -10.98
C ILE A 34 -9.92 7.53 -12.16
N MET A 35 -10.70 8.25 -12.96
CA MET A 35 -10.23 8.89 -14.19
C MET A 35 -10.39 10.40 -14.12
N GLY A 36 -9.56 11.11 -14.85
CA GLY A 36 -9.60 12.58 -14.97
C GLY A 36 -8.28 13.14 -15.50
N PRO A 37 -8.26 14.40 -15.91
CA PRO A 37 -7.05 15.10 -16.35
C PRO A 37 -5.94 15.12 -15.28
N ASN A 38 -4.72 15.48 -15.68
CA ASN A 38 -3.64 15.68 -14.73
C ASN A 38 -3.94 16.86 -13.81
N GLY A 39 -3.58 16.75 -12.52
CA GLY A 39 -3.81 17.78 -11.52
C GLY A 39 -5.21 17.80 -10.88
N THR A 40 -6.09 16.84 -11.20
CA THR A 40 -7.45 16.76 -10.61
C THR A 40 -7.51 16.06 -9.24
N GLY A 41 -6.37 15.64 -8.68
CA GLY A 41 -6.33 15.07 -7.33
C GLY A 41 -6.40 13.54 -7.26
N LYS A 42 -6.25 12.80 -8.37
CA LYS A 42 -6.27 11.32 -8.34
C LYS A 42 -5.24 10.72 -7.38
N SER A 43 -3.98 11.16 -7.49
CA SER A 43 -2.90 10.74 -6.60
C SER A 43 -3.06 11.28 -5.17
N THR A 44 -3.65 12.48 -5.05
CA THR A 44 -3.98 13.09 -3.76
C THR A 44 -4.97 12.22 -2.98
N LEU A 45 -5.97 11.67 -3.65
CA LEU A 45 -6.94 10.78 -3.01
C LEU A 45 -6.26 9.52 -2.44
N SER A 46 -5.42 8.85 -3.24
CA SER A 46 -4.67 7.68 -2.78
C SER A 46 -3.73 7.99 -1.62
N ALA A 47 -3.04 9.14 -1.69
CA ALA A 47 -2.14 9.59 -0.64
C ALA A 47 -2.87 9.93 0.67
N ALA A 48 -4.04 10.57 0.58
CA ALA A 48 -4.88 10.88 1.75
C ALA A 48 -5.42 9.60 2.41
N ILE A 49 -5.88 8.61 1.63
CA ILE A 49 -6.32 7.31 2.15
C ILE A 49 -5.17 6.63 2.92
N MET A 50 -3.96 6.70 2.41
CA MET A 50 -2.79 6.09 3.07
C MET A 50 -2.19 6.93 4.19
N GLY A 51 -2.69 8.15 4.44
CA GLY A 51 -2.22 8.98 5.54
C GLY A 51 -0.88 9.67 5.29
N ASN A 52 -0.55 9.97 4.04
CA ASN A 52 0.67 10.72 3.74
C ASN A 52 0.63 12.10 4.38
N PRO A 53 1.59 12.46 5.26
CA PRO A 53 1.55 13.69 6.05
C PRO A 53 1.66 14.99 5.25
N SER A 54 2.03 14.92 3.97
CA SER A 54 2.05 16.08 3.08
C SER A 54 0.65 16.51 2.62
N TYR A 55 -0.38 15.73 2.92
CA TYR A 55 -1.75 15.95 2.50
C TYR A 55 -2.64 16.13 3.73
N GLU A 56 -3.15 17.35 3.92
CA GLU A 56 -4.01 17.70 5.05
C GLU A 56 -5.48 17.45 4.70
N VAL A 57 -6.14 16.58 5.45
CA VAL A 57 -7.60 16.41 5.35
C VAL A 57 -8.27 17.48 6.19
N THR A 58 -8.94 18.42 5.53
CA THR A 58 -9.57 19.58 6.18
C THR A 58 -11.04 19.36 6.51
N LYS A 59 -11.69 18.41 5.81
CA LYS A 59 -13.11 18.08 6.03
C LYS A 59 -13.42 16.70 5.48
N GLY A 60 -14.47 16.08 6.01
CA GLY A 60 -14.97 14.77 5.60
C GLY A 60 -14.39 13.62 6.42
N GLU A 61 -14.71 12.40 6.02
CA GLU A 61 -14.27 11.19 6.68
C GLU A 61 -13.91 10.10 5.67
N ILE A 62 -13.01 9.21 6.09
CA ILE A 62 -12.67 7.98 5.37
C ILE A 62 -12.90 6.82 6.33
N LEU A 63 -13.89 5.99 6.05
CA LEU A 63 -14.22 4.82 6.85
C LEU A 63 -13.77 3.55 6.13
N PHE A 64 -13.04 2.70 6.83
CA PHE A 64 -12.73 1.34 6.38
C PHE A 64 -13.33 0.34 7.37
N ASP A 65 -14.29 -0.43 6.91
CA ASP A 65 -15.11 -1.34 7.75
C ASP A 65 -15.73 -0.62 8.97
N GLY A 66 -16.17 0.63 8.79
CA GLY A 66 -16.77 1.45 9.82
C GLY A 66 -15.78 2.16 10.74
N VAL A 67 -14.48 1.91 10.62
CA VAL A 67 -13.43 2.59 11.39
C VAL A 67 -12.95 3.83 10.64
N ASN A 68 -12.94 4.99 11.30
CA ASN A 68 -12.39 6.20 10.70
C ASN A 68 -10.85 6.11 10.64
N ILE A 69 -10.32 5.88 9.45
CA ILE A 69 -8.88 5.71 9.26
C ILE A 69 -8.09 7.02 9.33
N LEU A 70 -8.74 8.19 9.35
CA LEU A 70 -8.05 9.47 9.53
C LEU A 70 -7.42 9.60 10.93
N GLU A 71 -7.93 8.85 11.90
CA GLU A 71 -7.42 8.81 13.27
C GLU A 71 -6.26 7.82 13.46
N LEU A 72 -5.94 7.04 12.42
CA LEU A 72 -4.93 5.99 12.44
C LEU A 72 -3.62 6.43 11.79
N GLU A 73 -2.51 5.94 12.32
CA GLU A 73 -1.19 6.08 11.73
C GLU A 73 -1.06 5.26 10.43
N VAL A 74 -0.07 5.57 9.61
CA VAL A 74 0.14 4.94 8.30
C VAL A 74 0.31 3.42 8.39
N ASP A 75 1.05 2.95 9.38
CA ASP A 75 1.29 1.53 9.63
C ASP A 75 0.05 0.80 10.17
N GLU A 76 -0.80 1.49 10.93
CA GLU A 76 -2.08 0.94 11.38
C GLU A 76 -3.04 0.73 10.22
N ARG A 77 -3.12 1.70 9.28
CA ARG A 77 -3.90 1.57 8.04
C ARG A 77 -3.40 0.39 7.18
N ALA A 78 -2.08 0.24 7.06
CA ALA A 78 -1.50 -0.89 6.34
C ALA A 78 -1.85 -2.24 6.99
N ARG A 79 -1.82 -2.33 8.33
CA ARG A 79 -2.22 -3.54 9.06
C ARG A 79 -3.70 -3.89 8.94
N MET A 80 -4.56 -2.90 8.66
CA MET A 80 -5.97 -3.14 8.33
C MET A 80 -6.17 -3.74 6.93
N GLY A 81 -5.12 -3.83 6.11
CA GLY A 81 -5.17 -4.38 4.75
C GLY A 81 -5.23 -3.34 3.64
N LEU A 82 -5.01 -2.06 3.94
CA LEU A 82 -4.86 -1.04 2.91
C LEU A 82 -3.46 -1.12 2.28
N PHE A 83 -3.40 -1.23 0.97
CA PHE A 83 -2.15 -1.29 0.22
C PHE A 83 -2.15 -0.27 -0.92
N LEU A 84 -1.04 0.45 -1.09
CA LEU A 84 -0.84 1.39 -2.18
C LEU A 84 0.35 0.95 -3.05
N ALA A 85 0.10 0.62 -4.31
CA ALA A 85 1.15 0.48 -5.31
C ALA A 85 1.58 1.88 -5.78
N MET A 86 2.83 2.23 -5.52
CA MET A 86 3.37 3.56 -5.81
C MET A 86 3.68 3.73 -7.29
N GLN A 87 3.55 4.95 -7.81
CA GLN A 87 3.96 5.25 -9.18
C GLN A 87 5.49 5.08 -9.35
N TYR A 88 6.25 5.49 -8.36
CA TYR A 88 7.71 5.34 -8.28
C TYR A 88 8.08 4.72 -6.93
N PRO A 89 8.22 3.39 -6.85
CA PRO A 89 8.64 2.73 -5.60
C PRO A 89 10.03 3.19 -5.17
N SER A 90 10.16 3.56 -3.90
CA SER A 90 11.42 3.99 -3.31
C SER A 90 12.43 2.84 -3.23
N GLU A 91 13.70 3.19 -3.39
CA GLU A 91 14.82 2.29 -3.14
C GLU A 91 15.22 2.39 -1.65
N ILE A 92 15.38 1.25 -1.01
CA ILE A 92 15.81 1.20 0.39
C ILE A 92 17.08 0.35 0.46
N PRO A 93 18.26 0.99 0.48
CA PRO A 93 19.52 0.26 0.59
C PRO A 93 19.67 -0.34 2.00
N GLY A 94 20.37 -1.48 2.08
CA GLY A 94 20.70 -2.12 3.34
C GLY A 94 19.66 -3.09 3.88
N ILE A 95 18.49 -3.21 3.25
CA ILE A 95 17.50 -4.25 3.54
C ILE A 95 17.16 -5.02 2.27
N THR A 96 17.23 -6.33 2.31
CA THR A 96 16.89 -7.17 1.16
C THR A 96 15.36 -7.26 0.99
N ASN A 97 14.91 -7.62 -0.22
CA ASN A 97 13.49 -7.86 -0.49
C ASN A 97 12.91 -8.91 0.47
N ALA A 98 13.63 -10.02 0.69
CA ALA A 98 13.18 -11.07 1.57
C ALA A 98 13.03 -10.60 3.03
N GLU A 99 14.02 -9.86 3.54
CA GLU A 99 13.97 -9.29 4.90
C GLU A 99 12.81 -8.31 5.06
N PHE A 100 12.64 -7.40 4.10
CA PHE A 100 11.54 -6.42 4.10
C PHE A 100 10.17 -7.13 4.10
N LEU A 101 9.97 -8.08 3.18
CA LEU A 101 8.70 -8.82 3.08
C LEU A 101 8.39 -9.59 4.34
N ARG A 102 9.38 -10.27 4.92
CA ARG A 102 9.19 -11.00 6.17
C ARG A 102 8.88 -10.08 7.34
N ALA A 103 9.53 -8.92 7.42
CA ALA A 103 9.24 -7.91 8.42
C ALA A 103 7.81 -7.36 8.28
N ALA A 104 7.40 -7.04 7.05
CA ALA A 104 6.04 -6.55 6.76
C ALA A 104 4.97 -7.60 7.11
N MET A 105 5.18 -8.87 6.75
CA MET A 105 4.25 -9.96 7.07
C MET A 105 4.10 -10.21 8.58
N ASN A 106 5.12 -9.89 9.35
CA ASN A 106 5.16 -10.07 10.80
C ASN A 106 4.80 -8.81 11.58
N ALA A 107 4.61 -7.68 10.89
CA ALA A 107 4.26 -6.42 11.53
C ALA A 107 2.94 -6.53 12.31
N GLY A 108 2.98 -6.14 13.58
CA GLY A 108 1.80 -6.18 14.45
C GLY A 108 1.36 -7.55 14.95
N LYS A 109 2.15 -8.62 14.66
CA LYS A 109 1.85 -9.97 15.14
C LYS A 109 2.60 -10.29 16.44
N GLU A 110 1.96 -11.06 17.31
CA GLU A 110 2.61 -11.65 18.48
C GLU A 110 3.67 -12.68 18.06
N GLU A 111 4.61 -13.00 18.94
CA GLU A 111 5.78 -13.83 18.60
C GLU A 111 5.43 -15.21 18.07
N ASP A 112 4.38 -15.84 18.61
CA ASP A 112 3.86 -17.15 18.22
C ASP A 112 3.06 -17.14 16.90
N GLU A 113 2.61 -15.96 16.45
CA GLU A 113 1.89 -15.76 15.19
C GLU A 113 2.82 -15.43 14.01
N LYS A 114 4.09 -15.13 14.29
CA LYS A 114 5.06 -14.76 13.25
C LYS A 114 5.37 -15.93 12.32
N ILE A 115 5.44 -15.62 11.03
CA ILE A 115 5.79 -16.63 10.04
C ILE A 115 7.23 -17.13 10.26
N ALA A 116 7.39 -18.45 10.42
CA ALA A 116 8.70 -19.07 10.53
C ALA A 116 9.47 -18.99 9.20
N VAL A 117 10.80 -19.12 9.27
CA VAL A 117 11.68 -18.91 8.09
C VAL A 117 11.34 -19.85 6.92
N LEU A 118 11.19 -21.14 7.18
CA LEU A 118 10.95 -22.12 6.10
C LEU A 118 9.60 -21.94 5.40
N PRO A 119 8.46 -21.76 6.10
CA PRO A 119 7.19 -21.41 5.46
C PRO A 119 7.25 -20.09 4.68
N PHE A 120 7.99 -19.09 5.19
CA PHE A 120 8.18 -17.83 4.49
C PHE A 120 8.92 -18.01 3.16
N ILE A 121 10.07 -18.72 3.16
CA ILE A 121 10.86 -18.97 1.95
C ILE A 121 9.99 -19.70 0.92
N LYS A 122 9.28 -20.74 1.31
CA LYS A 122 8.40 -21.49 0.41
C LYS A 122 7.34 -20.59 -0.24
N LYS A 123 6.66 -19.74 0.56
CA LYS A 123 5.68 -18.80 0.05
C LYS A 123 6.32 -17.78 -0.91
N LEU A 124 7.51 -17.28 -0.57
CA LEU A 124 8.25 -16.33 -1.40
C LEU A 124 8.60 -16.93 -2.77
N ASP A 125 9.17 -18.13 -2.80
CA ASP A 125 9.55 -18.83 -4.03
C ASP A 125 8.33 -19.09 -4.93
N GLU A 126 7.21 -19.55 -4.36
CA GLU A 126 5.96 -19.75 -5.08
C GLU A 126 5.44 -18.46 -5.71
N LYS A 127 5.44 -17.33 -4.98
CA LYS A 127 4.96 -16.03 -5.49
C LYS A 127 5.93 -15.42 -6.49
N MET A 128 7.24 -15.54 -6.30
CA MET A 128 8.25 -15.10 -7.27
C MET A 128 8.15 -15.88 -8.58
N ALA A 129 7.97 -17.18 -8.52
CA ALA A 129 7.77 -18.00 -9.70
C ALA A 129 6.51 -17.60 -10.49
N LEU A 130 5.40 -17.32 -9.80
CA LEU A 130 4.15 -16.82 -10.41
C LEU A 130 4.38 -15.52 -11.20
N LEU A 131 5.27 -14.65 -10.72
CA LEU A 131 5.58 -13.35 -11.33
C LEU A 131 6.74 -13.42 -12.33
N ASN A 132 7.29 -14.60 -12.60
CA ASN A 132 8.50 -14.80 -13.41
C ASN A 132 9.67 -13.90 -12.93
N MET A 133 9.84 -13.80 -11.61
CA MET A 133 10.96 -13.11 -10.98
C MET A 133 12.11 -14.08 -10.75
N LYS A 134 13.35 -13.59 -10.91
CA LYS A 134 14.54 -14.38 -10.63
C LYS A 134 14.76 -14.50 -9.12
N GLU A 135 15.19 -15.67 -8.65
CA GLU A 135 15.46 -15.94 -7.23
C GLU A 135 16.45 -14.94 -6.61
N GLU A 136 17.48 -14.53 -7.36
CA GLU A 136 18.47 -13.53 -6.93
C GLU A 136 17.86 -12.19 -6.49
N MET A 137 16.64 -11.87 -6.96
CA MET A 137 15.97 -10.63 -6.60
C MET A 137 15.48 -10.62 -5.14
N ALA A 138 15.34 -11.78 -4.50
CA ALA A 138 15.01 -11.89 -3.09
C ALA A 138 16.14 -11.36 -2.19
N GLU A 139 17.39 -11.56 -2.61
CA GLU A 139 18.59 -11.18 -1.86
C GLU A 139 19.10 -9.78 -2.18
N ARG A 140 18.58 -9.15 -3.24
CA ARG A 140 18.92 -7.75 -3.59
C ARG A 140 18.21 -6.77 -2.67
N TYR A 141 18.84 -5.61 -2.44
CA TYR A 141 18.22 -4.54 -1.67
C TYR A 141 16.92 -4.06 -2.32
N LEU A 142 15.98 -3.67 -1.47
CA LEU A 142 14.61 -3.34 -1.89
C LEU A 142 14.61 -2.27 -2.98
N ASN A 143 14.19 -2.65 -4.17
CA ASN A 143 14.09 -1.84 -5.38
C ASN A 143 15.41 -1.24 -5.90
N GLU A 144 16.55 -1.46 -5.25
CA GLU A 144 17.83 -0.86 -5.63
C GLU A 144 18.33 -1.43 -6.96
N GLY A 145 18.51 -0.53 -7.94
CA GLY A 145 18.95 -0.89 -9.29
C GLY A 145 17.97 -1.76 -10.05
N PHE A 146 16.71 -1.84 -9.64
CA PHE A 146 15.67 -2.53 -10.40
C PHE A 146 15.23 -1.67 -11.59
N SER A 147 14.99 -2.29 -12.73
CA SER A 147 14.29 -1.67 -13.84
C SER A 147 12.85 -1.32 -13.45
N GLY A 148 12.20 -0.41 -14.20
CA GLY A 148 10.80 -0.05 -13.93
C GLY A 148 9.86 -1.26 -13.91
N GLY A 149 10.06 -2.22 -14.81
CA GLY A 149 9.28 -3.46 -14.84
C GLY A 149 9.53 -4.38 -13.64
N GLU A 150 10.77 -4.46 -13.16
CA GLU A 150 11.13 -5.22 -11.96
C GLU A 150 10.54 -4.57 -10.69
N LYS A 151 10.59 -3.23 -10.58
CA LYS A 151 9.96 -2.49 -9.48
C LYS A 151 8.45 -2.78 -9.42
N LYS A 152 7.77 -2.78 -10.57
CA LYS A 152 6.32 -3.08 -10.61
C LYS A 152 6.00 -4.51 -10.26
N ARG A 153 6.78 -5.49 -10.72
CA ARG A 153 6.62 -6.89 -10.28
C ARG A 153 6.89 -7.05 -8.79
N ASN A 154 7.87 -6.31 -8.26
CA ASN A 154 8.18 -6.34 -6.83
C ASN A 154 7.04 -5.78 -5.97
N GLU A 155 6.33 -4.73 -6.42
CA GLU A 155 5.12 -4.25 -5.75
C GLU A 155 3.99 -5.28 -5.75
N ILE A 156 3.79 -5.99 -6.88
CA ILE A 156 2.81 -7.08 -6.95
C ILE A 156 3.24 -8.23 -6.02
N LEU A 157 4.53 -8.55 -5.94
CA LEU A 157 5.06 -9.53 -5.00
C LEU A 157 4.73 -9.13 -3.55
N GLN A 158 4.95 -7.87 -3.17
CA GLN A 158 4.61 -7.35 -1.85
C GLN A 158 3.12 -7.58 -1.53
N LEU A 159 2.23 -7.21 -2.46
CA LEU A 159 0.78 -7.43 -2.30
C LEU A 159 0.46 -8.91 -2.08
N LEU A 160 1.00 -9.83 -2.90
CA LEU A 160 0.77 -11.26 -2.81
C LEU A 160 1.38 -11.94 -1.56
N MET A 161 2.36 -11.31 -0.94
CA MET A 161 3.00 -11.83 0.28
C MET A 161 2.27 -11.39 1.55
N ILE A 162 1.72 -10.17 1.55
CA ILE A 162 1.05 -9.56 2.73
C ILE A 162 -0.39 -10.06 2.89
N GLU A 163 -1.00 -10.60 1.83
CA GLU A 163 -2.33 -11.24 1.89
C GLU A 163 -2.44 -12.37 2.94
#